data_aafdb63bc37207e21e0b1a690577982f
#
_entry.id   aafdb63bc37207e21e0b1a690577982f
#
_cell.length_a   1.000
_cell.length_b   1.000
_cell.length_c   1.000
_cell.angle_alpha   90.00
_cell.angle_beta   90.00
_cell.angle_gamma   90.00
#
_symmetry.space_group_name_H-M   'P 1'
#
loop_
_entity.id
_entity.type
_entity.pdbx_description
1 polymer ?
#
loop_
_entity_poly.entity_id
_entity_poly.type
_entity_poly.pdbx_seq_one_letter_code
_entity_poly.pdbx_strand_id
1 'polypeptide(L)'
;MDFEKITEYLESLKQRQIPCADCIITQNHQVIYRHMFGTSDALMTKPLQGNEKYLMFSMTKVQTMTAFMQLVEQGKISLDDNVADYLPAFGKLTVEKDGRVEPLNTPMKIWHLLSMQSGLDYDLQRPGIVRVLKERGTQQQSLPLRHRGR
;
A
#
# COMPACT_ATOMS: atom_id res chain seq x y z
N MET A 1 -31.02 11.13 -1.85
CA MET A 1 -29.78 11.56 -1.16
C MET A 1 -29.15 12.59 -2.07
N ASP A 2 -28.78 13.76 -1.55
CA ASP A 2 -28.20 14.83 -2.36
C ASP A 2 -26.66 14.76 -2.28
N PHE A 3 -26.00 14.76 -3.44
CA PHE A 3 -24.55 14.69 -3.56
C PHE A 3 -23.93 15.97 -4.17
N GLU A 4 -24.69 17.06 -4.25
CA GLU A 4 -24.27 18.29 -4.88
C GLU A 4 -22.95 18.82 -4.31
N LYS A 5 -22.81 18.85 -2.99
CA LYS A 5 -21.58 19.31 -2.31
C LYS A 5 -20.35 18.44 -2.66
N ILE A 6 -20.56 17.14 -2.88
CA ILE A 6 -19.46 16.25 -3.31
C ILE A 6 -19.07 16.58 -4.74
N THR A 7 -20.05 16.79 -5.61
CA THR A 7 -19.81 17.19 -7.00
C THR A 7 -19.04 18.53 -7.06
N GLU A 8 -19.50 19.55 -6.32
CA GLU A 8 -18.82 20.84 -6.23
C GLU A 8 -17.37 20.71 -5.76
N TYR A 9 -17.14 19.91 -4.71
CA TYR A 9 -15.79 19.64 -4.23
C TYR A 9 -14.93 18.98 -5.30
N LEU A 10 -15.42 17.95 -5.96
CA LEU A 10 -14.67 17.25 -7.03
C LEU A 10 -14.34 18.20 -8.18
N GLU A 11 -15.29 19.02 -8.61
CA GLU A 11 -15.07 20.03 -9.65
C GLU A 11 -14.01 21.07 -9.23
N SER A 12 -13.95 21.43 -7.95
CA SER A 12 -12.95 22.36 -7.42
C SER A 12 -11.51 21.81 -7.51
N LEU A 13 -11.34 20.49 -7.60
CA LEU A 13 -10.02 19.86 -7.75
C LEU A 13 -9.33 20.23 -9.07
N LYS A 14 -10.09 20.60 -10.09
CA LYS A 14 -9.56 21.12 -11.36
C LYS A 14 -8.70 22.36 -11.13
N GLN A 15 -9.11 23.24 -10.21
CA GLN A 15 -8.37 24.46 -9.86
C GLN A 15 -7.04 24.15 -9.14
N ARG A 16 -6.93 22.96 -8.55
CA ARG A 16 -5.72 22.46 -7.90
C ARG A 16 -4.81 21.66 -8.85
N GLN A 17 -5.05 21.76 -10.15
CA GLN A 17 -4.30 21.08 -11.19
C GLN A 17 -4.35 19.54 -11.07
N ILE A 18 -5.41 18.98 -10.47
CA ILE A 18 -5.66 17.54 -10.51
C ILE A 18 -6.17 17.18 -11.90
N PRO A 19 -5.45 16.34 -12.67
CA PRO A 19 -5.76 16.11 -14.09
C PRO A 19 -7.04 15.31 -14.31
N CYS A 20 -7.39 14.45 -13.37
CA CYS A 20 -8.61 13.64 -13.44
C CYS A 20 -8.98 13.09 -12.07
N ALA A 21 -10.25 12.80 -11.89
CA ALA A 21 -10.77 12.06 -10.74
C ALA A 21 -12.01 11.25 -11.13
N ASP A 22 -12.19 10.13 -10.46
CA ASP A 22 -13.37 9.26 -10.55
C ASP A 22 -13.80 8.91 -9.12
N CYS A 23 -14.96 9.39 -8.72
CA CYS A 23 -15.53 9.14 -7.40
C CYS A 23 -16.76 8.26 -7.52
N ILE A 24 -16.78 7.15 -6.80
CA ILE A 24 -17.91 6.23 -6.73
C ILE A 24 -18.34 6.07 -5.28
N ILE A 25 -19.62 6.25 -5.01
CA ILE A 25 -20.22 5.92 -3.71
C ILE A 25 -21.15 4.73 -3.90
N THR A 26 -20.98 3.74 -3.03
CA THR A 26 -21.81 2.54 -3.02
C THR A 26 -22.57 2.42 -1.71
N GLN A 27 -23.78 1.94 -1.78
CA GLN A 27 -24.62 1.57 -0.63
C GLN A 27 -25.37 0.28 -0.96
N ASN A 28 -25.38 -0.68 -0.04
CA ASN A 28 -26.02 -1.97 -0.22
C ASN A 28 -25.64 -2.64 -1.55
N HIS A 29 -24.34 -2.65 -1.87
CA HIS A 29 -23.78 -3.22 -3.11
C HIS A 29 -24.22 -2.52 -4.41
N GLN A 30 -24.86 -1.37 -4.33
CA GLN A 30 -25.30 -0.59 -5.48
C GLN A 30 -24.53 0.73 -5.56
N VAL A 31 -24.16 1.14 -6.78
CA VAL A 31 -23.61 2.48 -7.01
C VAL A 31 -24.76 3.47 -6.91
N ILE A 32 -24.68 4.37 -5.91
CA ILE A 32 -25.70 5.41 -5.68
C ILE A 32 -25.25 6.79 -6.15
N TYR A 33 -23.95 6.94 -6.45
CA TYR A 33 -23.37 8.15 -7.01
C TYR A 33 -22.08 7.80 -7.77
N ARG A 34 -21.87 8.46 -8.89
CA ARG A 34 -20.59 8.49 -9.59
C ARG A 34 -20.40 9.84 -10.26
N HIS A 35 -19.23 10.42 -10.07
CA HIS A 35 -18.81 11.64 -10.77
C HIS A 35 -17.37 11.49 -11.23
N MET A 36 -17.13 11.84 -12.49
CA MET A 36 -15.82 11.79 -13.12
C MET A 36 -15.51 13.11 -13.80
N PHE A 37 -14.24 13.50 -13.77
CA PHE A 37 -13.77 14.58 -14.61
C PHE A 37 -12.34 14.32 -15.08
N GLY A 38 -11.94 15.04 -16.14
CA GLY A 38 -10.58 15.03 -16.67
C GLY A 38 -10.37 13.97 -17.76
N THR A 39 -9.12 13.62 -17.95
CA THR A 39 -8.66 12.83 -19.10
C THR A 39 -7.79 11.66 -18.65
N SER A 40 -7.79 10.59 -19.43
CA SER A 40 -7.03 9.36 -19.13
C SER A 40 -5.61 9.36 -19.67
N ASP A 41 -5.21 10.40 -20.41
CA ASP A 41 -3.91 10.52 -21.04
C ASP A 41 -3.17 11.81 -20.64
N ALA A 42 -1.84 11.76 -20.71
CA ALA A 42 -0.99 12.90 -20.38
C ALA A 42 -1.14 14.09 -21.35
N LEU A 43 -1.65 13.86 -22.57
CA LEU A 43 -1.89 14.90 -23.56
C LEU A 43 -3.24 15.60 -23.39
N MET A 44 -4.03 15.18 -22.39
CA MET A 44 -5.36 15.71 -22.09
C MET A 44 -6.34 15.65 -23.27
N THR A 45 -6.24 14.62 -24.10
CA THR A 45 -7.06 14.47 -25.33
C THR A 45 -8.20 13.47 -25.17
N LYS A 46 -8.09 12.53 -24.22
CA LYS A 46 -9.03 11.42 -24.05
C LYS A 46 -9.85 11.58 -22.78
N PRO A 47 -11.10 12.02 -22.82
CA PRO A 47 -11.97 12.09 -21.65
C PRO A 47 -12.07 10.72 -20.96
N LEU A 48 -12.25 10.74 -19.63
CA LEU A 48 -12.53 9.52 -18.86
C LEU A 48 -13.82 8.86 -19.37
N GLN A 49 -13.82 7.53 -19.47
CA GLN A 49 -14.96 6.72 -19.92
C GLN A 49 -15.56 5.87 -18.79
N GLY A 50 -14.88 5.79 -17.66
CA GLY A 50 -15.35 5.06 -16.47
C GLY A 50 -14.95 3.59 -16.42
N ASN A 51 -14.05 3.17 -17.29
CA ASN A 51 -13.45 1.84 -17.32
C ASN A 51 -11.92 1.89 -17.19
N GLU A 52 -11.36 3.04 -16.78
CA GLU A 52 -9.95 3.24 -16.58
C GLU A 52 -9.43 2.34 -15.45
N LYS A 53 -8.15 1.95 -15.59
CA LYS A 53 -7.43 1.20 -14.58
C LYS A 53 -6.51 2.15 -13.81
N TYR A 54 -6.74 2.26 -12.50
CA TYR A 54 -5.94 3.09 -11.62
C TYR A 54 -4.94 2.27 -10.82
N LEU A 55 -3.73 2.83 -10.63
CA LEU A 55 -2.76 2.28 -9.70
C LEU A 55 -3.22 2.62 -8.27
N MET A 56 -3.62 1.60 -7.52
CA MET A 56 -4.21 1.79 -6.20
C MET A 56 -3.16 2.05 -5.09
N PHE A 57 -1.88 1.80 -5.37
CA PHE A 57 -0.81 1.96 -4.37
C PHE A 57 -1.20 1.37 -2.99
N SER A 58 -1.05 2.14 -1.92
CA SER A 58 -1.34 1.69 -0.56
C SER A 58 -2.82 1.38 -0.27
N MET A 59 -3.75 1.81 -1.10
CA MET A 59 -5.16 1.40 -1.00
C MET A 59 -5.32 -0.12 -1.20
N THR A 60 -4.38 -0.76 -1.91
CA THR A 60 -4.28 -2.22 -2.04
C THR A 60 -4.19 -2.93 -0.69
N LYS A 61 -3.65 -2.26 0.35
CA LYS A 61 -3.56 -2.84 1.71
C LYS A 61 -4.93 -3.24 2.26
N VAL A 62 -5.94 -2.41 2.03
CA VAL A 62 -7.32 -2.70 2.49
C VAL A 62 -7.81 -4.00 1.88
N GLN A 63 -7.61 -4.19 0.58
CA GLN A 63 -8.02 -5.41 -0.13
C GLN A 63 -7.23 -6.63 0.36
N THR A 64 -5.91 -6.49 0.53
CA THR A 64 -5.05 -7.55 1.05
C THR A 64 -5.46 -7.95 2.46
N MET A 65 -5.72 -6.97 3.33
CA MET A 65 -6.14 -7.24 4.71
C MET A 65 -7.53 -7.89 4.76
N THR A 66 -8.46 -7.47 3.91
CA THR A 66 -9.78 -8.11 3.79
C THR A 66 -9.64 -9.58 3.36
N ALA A 67 -8.84 -9.87 2.35
CA ALA A 67 -8.57 -11.24 1.92
C ALA A 67 -7.89 -12.07 3.03
N PHE A 68 -6.99 -11.45 3.81
CA PHE A 68 -6.35 -12.09 4.93
C PHE A 68 -7.35 -12.43 6.04
N MET A 69 -8.29 -11.53 6.35
CA MET A 69 -9.32 -11.78 7.36
C MET A 69 -10.23 -12.95 6.99
N GLN A 70 -10.41 -13.26 5.71
CA GLN A 70 -11.13 -14.47 5.29
C GLN A 70 -10.40 -15.76 5.74
N LEU A 71 -9.07 -15.75 5.78
CA LEU A 71 -8.30 -16.89 6.31
C LEU A 71 -8.46 -17.01 7.82
N VAL A 72 -8.56 -15.89 8.53
CA VAL A 72 -8.83 -15.85 9.97
C VAL A 72 -10.23 -16.42 10.26
N GLU A 73 -11.25 -15.99 9.52
CA GLU A 73 -12.62 -16.48 9.63
C GLU A 73 -12.71 -18.01 9.36
N GLN A 74 -11.87 -18.52 8.47
CA GLN A 74 -11.78 -19.95 8.16
C GLN A 74 -10.96 -20.73 9.21
N GLY A 75 -10.42 -20.08 10.24
CA GLY A 75 -9.58 -20.72 11.26
C GLY A 75 -8.22 -21.21 10.75
N LYS A 76 -7.78 -20.74 9.58
CA LYS A 76 -6.50 -21.16 8.98
C LYS A 76 -5.30 -20.43 9.56
N ILE A 77 -5.50 -19.27 10.12
CA ILE A 77 -4.50 -18.41 10.73
C ILE A 77 -5.14 -17.60 11.84
N SER A 78 -4.36 -17.32 12.90
CA SER A 78 -4.77 -16.42 13.97
C SER A 78 -4.01 -15.10 13.89
N LEU A 79 -4.66 -14.01 14.31
CA LEU A 79 -3.99 -12.72 14.45
C LEU A 79 -2.84 -12.78 15.47
N ASP A 80 -2.94 -13.67 16.45
CA ASP A 80 -1.95 -13.88 17.50
C ASP A 80 -0.87 -14.91 17.14
N ASP A 81 -0.92 -15.49 15.97
CA ASP A 81 0.15 -16.39 15.51
C ASP A 81 1.45 -15.60 15.30
N ASN A 82 2.59 -16.28 15.48
CA ASN A 82 3.87 -15.67 15.16
C ASN A 82 4.07 -15.65 13.64
N VAL A 83 4.54 -14.54 13.10
CA VAL A 83 4.91 -14.47 11.68
C VAL A 83 5.95 -15.52 11.31
N ALA A 84 6.83 -15.89 12.26
CA ALA A 84 7.86 -16.91 12.08
C ALA A 84 7.32 -18.31 11.83
N ASP A 85 6.09 -18.61 12.25
CA ASP A 85 5.46 -19.92 12.03
C ASP A 85 5.14 -20.14 10.55
N TYR A 86 4.93 -19.05 9.79
CA TYR A 86 4.69 -19.07 8.35
C TYR A 86 5.93 -18.66 7.53
N LEU A 87 6.72 -17.74 8.07
CA LEU A 87 7.92 -17.19 7.44
C LEU A 87 9.12 -17.35 8.40
N PRO A 88 9.84 -18.47 8.38
CA PRO A 88 10.89 -18.78 9.36
C PRO A 88 12.00 -17.73 9.49
N ALA A 89 12.24 -16.93 8.44
CA ALA A 89 13.21 -15.84 8.48
C ALA A 89 12.88 -14.79 9.55
N PHE A 90 11.60 -14.63 9.91
CA PHE A 90 11.13 -13.68 10.92
C PHE A 90 11.43 -14.15 12.37
N GLY A 91 11.84 -15.40 12.56
CA GLY A 91 12.29 -15.90 13.86
C GLY A 91 13.69 -15.45 14.27
N LYS A 92 14.43 -14.79 13.37
CA LYS A 92 15.80 -14.29 13.61
C LYS A 92 15.90 -12.76 13.46
N LEU A 93 14.81 -12.06 13.70
CA LEU A 93 14.80 -10.62 13.61
C LEU A 93 15.63 -9.98 14.73
N THR A 94 16.26 -8.88 14.38
CA THR A 94 16.96 -8.01 15.30
C THR A 94 16.35 -6.61 15.25
N VAL A 95 16.47 -5.89 16.33
CA VAL A 95 16.06 -4.49 16.46
C VAL A 95 17.28 -3.61 16.69
N GLU A 96 17.34 -2.47 16.04
CA GLU A 96 18.32 -1.43 16.32
C GLU A 96 17.73 -0.43 17.33
N LYS A 97 18.38 -0.32 18.48
CA LYS A 97 18.02 0.62 19.53
C LYS A 97 19.28 1.34 19.99
N ASP A 98 19.26 2.66 19.96
CA ASP A 98 20.38 3.49 20.43
C ASP A 98 21.73 3.10 19.80
N GLY A 99 21.71 2.76 18.50
CA GLY A 99 22.91 2.36 17.73
C GLY A 99 23.40 0.92 18.03
N ARG A 100 22.69 0.16 18.86
CA ARG A 100 22.99 -1.25 19.15
C ARG A 100 22.00 -2.15 18.45
N VAL A 101 22.48 -3.29 17.99
CA VAL A 101 21.64 -4.33 17.40
C VAL A 101 21.43 -5.42 18.41
N GLU A 102 20.18 -5.63 18.76
CA GLU A 102 19.77 -6.62 19.76
C GLU A 102 18.79 -7.63 19.13
N PRO A 103 18.74 -8.87 19.60
CA PRO A 103 17.69 -9.79 19.19
C PRO A 103 16.31 -9.23 19.53
N LEU A 104 15.33 -9.49 18.67
CA LEU A 104 13.95 -9.15 18.99
C LEU A 104 13.44 -10.11 20.07
N ASN A 105 13.20 -9.57 21.28
CA ASN A 105 12.79 -10.37 22.44
C ASN A 105 11.31 -10.79 22.41
N THR A 106 10.47 -10.06 21.66
CA THR A 106 9.05 -10.36 21.52
C THR A 106 8.80 -10.83 20.09
N PRO A 107 8.23 -12.03 19.89
CA PRO A 107 7.91 -12.50 18.55
C PRO A 107 7.00 -11.53 17.79
N MET A 108 7.28 -11.33 16.51
CA MET A 108 6.40 -10.56 15.64
C MET A 108 5.12 -11.35 15.41
N LYS A 109 3.99 -10.76 15.76
CA LYS A 109 2.65 -11.34 15.56
C LYS A 109 2.06 -10.90 14.22
N ILE A 110 1.12 -11.68 13.70
CA ILE A 110 0.40 -11.35 12.46
C ILE A 110 -0.29 -9.99 12.58
N TRP A 111 -0.92 -9.69 13.72
CA TRP A 111 -1.60 -8.40 13.91
C TRP A 111 -0.63 -7.20 13.86
N HIS A 112 0.66 -7.35 14.21
CA HIS A 112 1.63 -6.27 14.04
C HIS A 112 1.82 -5.87 12.57
N LEU A 113 1.76 -6.84 11.65
CA LEU A 113 1.83 -6.57 10.21
C LEU A 113 0.57 -5.86 9.73
N LEU A 114 -0.60 -6.37 10.09
CA LEU A 114 -1.89 -5.84 9.62
C LEU A 114 -2.16 -4.42 10.16
N SER A 115 -1.70 -4.12 11.38
CA SER A 115 -1.86 -2.79 12.00
C SER A 115 -0.73 -1.81 11.68
N MET A 116 0.22 -2.20 10.80
CA MET A 116 1.39 -1.38 10.45
C MET A 116 2.32 -1.08 11.65
N GLN A 117 2.34 -1.94 12.66
CA GLN A 117 3.14 -1.79 13.89
C GLN A 117 4.35 -2.73 13.93
N SER A 118 4.70 -3.34 12.81
CA SER A 118 5.80 -4.31 12.73
C SER A 118 7.20 -3.73 12.89
N GLY A 119 7.35 -2.41 12.78
CA GLY A 119 8.67 -1.77 12.77
C GLY A 119 9.43 -1.93 11.44
N LEU A 120 8.85 -2.61 10.44
CA LEU A 120 9.41 -2.65 9.09
C LEU A 120 9.31 -1.27 8.45
N ASP A 121 10.39 -0.82 7.85
CA ASP A 121 10.52 0.54 7.32
C ASP A 121 10.84 0.55 5.82
N TYR A 122 10.46 1.63 5.17
CA TYR A 122 10.79 1.93 3.77
C TYR A 122 12.09 2.74 3.61
N ASP A 123 12.62 3.31 4.70
CA ASP A 123 13.80 4.13 4.67
C ASP A 123 15.07 3.26 4.61
N LEU A 124 15.49 2.98 3.38
CA LEU A 124 16.70 2.21 3.10
C LEU A 124 18.00 2.93 3.50
N GLN A 125 17.92 4.19 3.91
CA GLN A 125 19.08 4.97 4.39
C GLN A 125 19.29 4.85 5.90
N ARG A 126 18.40 4.19 6.61
CA ARG A 126 18.60 3.96 8.05
C ARG A 126 19.89 3.18 8.31
N PRO A 127 20.69 3.59 9.30
CA PRO A 127 22.02 3.01 9.56
C PRO A 127 22.00 1.48 9.68
N GLY A 128 21.00 0.91 10.36
CA GLY A 128 20.84 -0.54 10.51
C GLY A 128 20.60 -1.25 9.17
N ILE A 129 19.75 -0.69 8.32
CA ILE A 129 19.46 -1.26 6.98
C ILE A 129 20.70 -1.14 6.09
N VAL A 130 21.35 0.02 6.06
CA VAL A 130 22.57 0.24 5.29
C VAL A 130 23.66 -0.75 5.68
N ARG A 131 23.85 -1.00 6.98
CA ARG A 131 24.82 -1.99 7.47
C ARG A 131 24.50 -3.39 6.95
N VAL A 132 23.26 -3.87 7.10
CA VAL A 132 22.85 -5.20 6.64
C VAL A 132 23.03 -5.36 5.12
N LEU A 133 22.70 -4.32 4.35
CA LEU A 133 22.91 -4.32 2.90
C LEU A 133 24.39 -4.42 2.52
N LYS A 134 25.26 -3.70 3.24
CA LYS A 134 26.72 -3.79 3.04
C LYS A 134 27.27 -5.18 3.38
N GLU A 135 26.88 -5.73 4.52
CA GLU A 135 27.32 -7.05 4.97
C GLU A 135 26.88 -8.18 4.00
N ARG A 136 25.71 -8.04 3.39
CA ARG A 136 25.19 -9.02 2.42
C ARG A 136 25.75 -8.84 1.00
N GLY A 137 26.62 -7.85 0.77
CA GLY A 137 27.19 -7.59 -0.56
C GLY A 137 26.15 -7.17 -1.60
N THR A 138 24.97 -6.76 -1.16
CA THR A 138 23.92 -6.25 -2.04
C THR A 138 24.32 -4.84 -2.47
N GLN A 139 25.21 -4.73 -3.47
CA GLN A 139 25.32 -3.49 -4.21
C GLN A 139 23.95 -3.20 -4.80
N GLN A 140 23.47 -2.01 -4.55
CA GLN A 140 22.27 -1.47 -5.16
C GLN A 140 22.49 -1.44 -6.68
N GLN A 141 22.20 -2.54 -7.36
CA GLN A 141 22.03 -2.50 -8.81
C GLN A 141 20.77 -1.66 -9.01
N SER A 142 20.98 -0.40 -9.38
CA SER A 142 19.94 0.44 -9.96
C SER A 142 19.33 -0.39 -11.09
N LEU A 143 18.12 -0.85 -10.91
CA LEU A 143 17.32 -1.46 -11.97
C LEU A 143 17.28 -0.44 -13.11
N PRO A 144 17.86 -0.72 -14.28
CA PRO A 144 17.73 0.18 -15.40
C PRO A 144 16.24 0.26 -15.72
N LEU A 145 15.71 1.48 -15.68
CA LEU A 145 14.37 1.76 -16.23
C LEU A 145 14.40 1.22 -17.66
N ARG A 146 13.76 0.08 -17.88
CA ARG A 146 13.55 -0.42 -19.23
C ARG A 146 12.64 0.58 -19.93
N HIS A 147 13.22 1.51 -20.68
CA HIS A 147 12.54 2.20 -21.72
C HIS A 147 12.00 1.12 -22.68
N ARG A 148 10.73 0.79 -22.59
CA ARG A 148 10.04 0.12 -23.69
C ARG A 148 9.92 1.14 -24.80
N GLY A 149 10.93 1.13 -25.65
CA GLY A 149 10.82 1.77 -26.96
C GLY A 149 9.79 1.02 -27.80
N ARG A 150 8.93 1.83 -28.45
CA ARG A 150 8.05 1.60 -29.60
C ARG A 150 6.94 0.58 -29.44
#